data_0c2d7074a4646c60e1556427a3764e5a
#
_entry.id   0c2d7074a4646c60e1556427a3764e5a
#
_cell.length_a   1.000
_cell.length_b   1.000
_cell.length_c   1.000
_cell.angle_alpha   90.00
_cell.angle_beta   90.00
_cell.angle_gamma   90.00
#
_symmetry.space_group_name_H-M   'P 1'
#
loop_
_entity.id
_entity.type
_entity.pdbx_description
1 polymer ?
#
loop_
_entity_poly.entity_id
_entity_poly.type
_entity_poly.pdbx_seq_one_letter_code
_entity_poly.pdbx_strand_id
1 'polypeptide(L)'
;GKGQPEKGESEISLEGDWKYRLGAPMPAAPGQTAFHYKPVGLYNAMIAPLLNYTVSGIIWYQGESNVSRRNEYKDLLTAMIADWRQHWNRPDMPFYVIELADFLSPEDKGGRAAWAEFRKVQAEVANTNKNVTLIKNGDLGEWNDIHPLDKKTLGQRVSQAVFQQRVK
;
A
#
# COMPACT_ATOMS: atom_id res chain seq x y z
N GLY A 1 -16.11 -4.18 34.64
CA GLY A 1 -17.22 -3.77 35.52
C GLY A 1 -18.05 -2.74 34.78
N LYS A 2 -19.34 -3.03 34.55
CA LYS A 2 -20.31 -2.04 34.06
C LYS A 2 -20.53 -1.05 35.19
N GLY A 3 -20.07 0.20 35.04
CA GLY A 3 -20.40 1.29 35.94
C GLY A 3 -21.91 1.53 35.88
N GLN A 4 -22.58 1.59 37.03
CA GLN A 4 -23.96 2.06 37.10
C GLN A 4 -23.95 3.59 36.92
N PRO A 5 -24.94 4.16 36.21
CA PRO A 5 -25.03 5.60 36.05
C PRO A 5 -25.25 6.29 37.38
N GLU A 6 -24.58 7.41 37.60
CA GLU A 6 -24.79 8.24 38.78
C GLU A 6 -26.21 8.82 38.79
N LYS A 7 -26.77 8.99 40.00
CA LYS A 7 -28.12 9.53 40.22
C LYS A 7 -28.25 10.94 39.65
N GLY A 8 -28.85 11.08 38.44
CA GLY A 8 -29.09 12.36 37.78
C GLY A 8 -28.87 12.35 36.27
N GLU A 9 -28.26 11.31 35.71
CA GLU A 9 -28.13 11.18 34.28
C GLU A 9 -29.39 10.56 33.65
N SER A 10 -30.02 11.29 32.74
CA SER A 10 -31.10 10.75 31.92
C SER A 10 -30.49 9.99 30.74
N GLU A 11 -30.69 8.69 30.72
CA GLU A 11 -30.30 7.87 29.58
C GLU A 11 -31.24 8.13 28.40
N ILE A 12 -30.71 8.60 27.27
CA ILE A 12 -31.47 8.79 26.03
C ILE A 12 -31.13 7.63 25.10
N SER A 13 -32.16 6.78 24.84
CA SER A 13 -31.99 5.72 23.84
C SER A 13 -31.87 6.32 22.45
N LEU A 14 -30.81 5.89 21.72
CA LEU A 14 -30.64 6.21 20.32
C LEU A 14 -31.14 5.08 19.39
N GLU A 15 -31.78 4.07 19.93
CA GLU A 15 -32.42 3.00 19.18
C GLU A 15 -33.79 3.45 18.64
N GLY A 16 -34.16 2.97 17.45
CA GLY A 16 -35.45 3.22 16.81
C GLY A 16 -35.34 3.85 15.42
N ASP A 17 -36.49 4.27 14.92
CA ASP A 17 -36.61 4.86 13.57
C ASP A 17 -36.12 6.32 13.54
N TRP A 18 -35.01 6.54 12.86
CA TRP A 18 -34.47 7.88 12.66
C TRP A 18 -35.14 8.56 11.48
N LYS A 19 -35.51 9.84 11.66
CA LYS A 19 -36.03 10.68 10.59
C LYS A 19 -34.95 11.70 10.18
N TYR A 20 -34.79 11.92 8.89
CA TYR A 20 -33.93 12.96 8.36
C TYR A 20 -34.73 13.91 7.45
N ARG A 21 -34.23 15.10 7.30
CA ARG A 21 -34.73 16.05 6.28
C ARG A 21 -33.54 16.80 5.68
N LEU A 22 -33.70 17.23 4.45
CA LEU A 22 -32.74 18.14 3.84
C LEU A 22 -32.74 19.47 4.58
N GLY A 23 -31.60 19.91 5.10
CA GLY A 23 -31.45 21.17 5.82
C GLY A 23 -31.48 22.37 4.88
N ALA A 24 -30.73 22.28 3.79
CA ALA A 24 -30.74 23.28 2.70
C ALA A 24 -30.35 22.60 1.37
N PRO A 25 -30.93 22.97 0.25
CA PRO A 25 -30.44 22.58 -1.07
C PRO A 25 -29.10 23.27 -1.31
N MET A 26 -28.07 22.45 -1.61
CA MET A 26 -26.75 22.92 -1.98
C MET A 26 -26.50 22.67 -3.47
N PRO A 27 -25.88 23.59 -4.21
CA PRO A 27 -25.43 23.28 -5.56
C PRO A 27 -24.43 22.10 -5.51
N ALA A 28 -24.39 21.31 -6.58
CA ALA A 28 -23.41 20.24 -6.69
C ALA A 28 -22.00 20.81 -6.52
N ALA A 29 -21.20 20.18 -5.67
CA ALA A 29 -19.80 20.57 -5.53
C ALA A 29 -19.11 20.45 -6.89
N PRO A 30 -18.21 21.36 -7.26
CA PRO A 30 -17.41 21.20 -8.46
C PRO A 30 -16.62 19.88 -8.37
N GLY A 31 -16.43 19.23 -9.51
CA GLY A 31 -15.70 17.97 -9.57
C GLY A 31 -14.32 18.11 -8.92
N GLN A 32 -13.97 17.16 -8.06
CA GLN A 32 -12.66 17.17 -7.43
C GLN A 32 -11.56 16.96 -8.46
N THR A 33 -10.56 17.82 -8.45
CA THR A 33 -9.33 17.61 -9.20
C THR A 33 -8.41 16.68 -8.39
N ALA A 34 -8.30 15.44 -8.83
CA ALA A 34 -7.40 14.46 -8.21
C ALA A 34 -5.96 14.67 -8.70
N PHE A 35 -5.20 15.53 -8.03
CA PHE A 35 -3.83 15.88 -8.40
C PHE A 35 -2.89 14.67 -8.44
N HIS A 36 -3.14 13.66 -7.62
CA HIS A 36 -2.36 12.42 -7.59
C HIS A 36 -2.50 11.55 -8.86
N TYR A 37 -3.51 11.82 -9.70
CA TYR A 37 -3.64 11.17 -11.02
C TYR A 37 -3.00 11.96 -12.16
N LYS A 38 -2.48 13.17 -11.88
CA LYS A 38 -1.77 13.92 -12.92
C LYS A 38 -0.38 13.35 -13.13
N PRO A 39 0.09 13.29 -14.40
CA PRO A 39 1.45 12.83 -14.70
C PRO A 39 2.49 13.58 -13.85
N VAL A 40 3.45 12.87 -13.32
CA VAL A 40 4.56 13.34 -12.47
C VAL A 40 4.17 14.13 -11.22
N GLY A 41 2.89 14.30 -10.93
CA GLY A 41 2.43 15.09 -9.78
C GLY A 41 2.96 14.57 -8.45
N LEU A 42 2.82 13.27 -8.19
CA LEU A 42 3.33 12.62 -6.97
C LEU A 42 4.86 12.67 -6.90
N TYR A 43 5.55 12.42 -8.02
CA TYR A 43 7.00 12.49 -8.06
C TYR A 43 7.49 13.90 -7.69
N ASN A 44 6.97 14.93 -8.34
CA ASN A 44 7.40 16.32 -8.10
C ASN A 44 7.11 16.80 -6.67
N ALA A 45 5.97 16.37 -6.09
CA ALA A 45 5.57 16.81 -4.76
C ALA A 45 6.20 16.00 -3.62
N MET A 46 6.46 14.70 -3.82
CA MET A 46 6.81 13.79 -2.75
C MET A 46 8.20 13.15 -2.89
N ILE A 47 8.72 12.97 -4.10
CA ILE A 47 10.00 12.29 -4.33
C ILE A 47 11.10 13.31 -4.64
N ALA A 48 10.89 14.20 -5.59
CA ALA A 48 11.90 15.17 -5.98
C ALA A 48 12.47 16.01 -4.81
N PRO A 49 11.68 16.46 -3.84
CA PRO A 49 12.20 17.16 -2.66
C PRO A 49 13.12 16.31 -1.78
N LEU A 50 13.03 14.97 -1.86
CA LEU A 50 13.82 14.06 -1.04
C LEU A 50 15.19 13.70 -1.66
N LEU A 51 15.45 14.08 -2.91
CA LEU A 51 16.68 13.69 -3.62
C LEU A 51 17.95 14.22 -2.95
N ASN A 52 17.86 15.27 -2.14
CA ASN A 52 18.97 15.81 -1.37
C ASN A 52 19.32 14.98 -0.12
N TYR A 53 18.45 14.05 0.29
CA TYR A 53 18.71 13.17 1.42
C TYR A 53 19.40 11.89 0.98
N THR A 54 20.41 11.47 1.73
CA THR A 54 21.04 10.17 1.54
C THR A 54 20.12 9.08 2.08
N VAL A 55 19.73 8.16 1.21
CA VAL A 55 18.91 6.99 1.60
C VAL A 55 19.73 5.70 1.46
N SER A 56 19.56 4.76 2.37
CA SER A 56 20.27 3.46 2.33
C SER A 56 19.62 2.47 1.37
N GLY A 57 18.37 2.67 1.01
CA GLY A 57 17.58 1.82 0.12
C GLY A 57 16.11 2.23 0.18
N ILE A 58 15.30 1.57 -0.64
CA ILE A 58 13.87 1.84 -0.76
C ILE A 58 13.07 0.60 -0.35
N ILE A 59 12.10 0.77 0.51
CA ILE A 59 11.08 -0.24 0.82
C ILE A 59 9.84 0.13 0.01
N TRP A 60 9.46 -0.75 -0.93
CA TRP A 60 8.33 -0.52 -1.82
C TRP A 60 7.17 -1.45 -1.48
N TYR A 61 6.11 -0.90 -0.91
CA TYR A 61 4.89 -1.64 -0.58
C TYR A 61 3.69 -1.00 -1.29
N GLN A 62 3.36 -1.52 -2.45
CA GLN A 62 2.30 -1.00 -3.33
C GLN A 62 1.93 -2.06 -4.36
N GLY A 63 0.73 -1.97 -4.96
CA GLY A 63 0.37 -2.77 -6.11
C GLY A 63 -1.12 -3.08 -6.20
N GLU A 64 -1.89 -2.85 -5.16
CA GLU A 64 -3.29 -3.25 -5.01
C GLU A 64 -4.15 -2.75 -6.18
N SER A 65 -4.05 -1.47 -6.53
CA SER A 65 -4.77 -0.87 -7.66
C SER A 65 -4.23 -1.31 -9.03
N ASN A 66 -3.08 -1.96 -9.08
CA ASN A 66 -2.47 -2.44 -10.32
C ASN A 66 -2.82 -3.90 -10.66
N VAL A 67 -3.50 -4.62 -9.76
CA VAL A 67 -3.85 -6.03 -9.97
C VAL A 67 -4.63 -6.25 -11.27
N SER A 68 -5.56 -5.35 -11.59
CA SER A 68 -6.30 -5.40 -12.85
C SER A 68 -5.46 -5.07 -14.09
N ARG A 69 -4.32 -4.38 -13.91
CA ARG A 69 -3.38 -3.97 -14.95
C ARG A 69 -2.00 -4.60 -14.76
N ARG A 70 -1.94 -5.80 -14.23
CA ARG A 70 -0.69 -6.49 -13.88
C ARG A 70 0.28 -6.67 -15.05
N ASN A 71 -0.23 -6.68 -16.28
CA ASN A 71 0.59 -6.86 -17.48
C ASN A 71 1.62 -5.72 -17.68
N GLU A 72 1.31 -4.52 -17.22
CA GLU A 72 2.21 -3.35 -17.32
C GLU A 72 3.05 -3.15 -16.06
N TYR A 73 2.69 -3.79 -14.95
CA TYR A 73 3.30 -3.50 -13.65
C TYR A 73 4.80 -3.83 -13.61
N LYS A 74 5.21 -4.91 -14.25
CA LYS A 74 6.63 -5.28 -14.34
C LYS A 74 7.47 -4.17 -14.96
N ASP A 75 7.03 -3.67 -16.09
CA ASP A 75 7.77 -2.63 -16.84
C ASP A 75 7.73 -1.30 -16.08
N LEU A 76 6.58 -0.94 -15.52
CA LEU A 76 6.42 0.28 -14.72
C LEU A 76 7.30 0.27 -13.47
N LEU A 77 7.30 -0.83 -12.69
CA LEU A 77 8.11 -0.92 -11.48
C LEU A 77 9.61 -0.98 -11.82
N THR A 78 9.99 -1.68 -12.88
CA THR A 78 11.38 -1.73 -13.35
C THR A 78 11.86 -0.34 -13.79
N ALA A 79 11.03 0.39 -14.55
CA ALA A 79 11.34 1.75 -14.98
C ALA A 79 11.47 2.70 -13.78
N MET A 80 10.56 2.63 -12.81
CA MET A 80 10.63 3.44 -11.59
C MET A 80 11.92 3.16 -10.80
N ILE A 81 12.31 1.90 -10.63
CA ILE A 81 13.54 1.53 -9.94
C ILE A 81 14.76 2.15 -10.64
N ALA A 82 14.82 2.06 -11.97
CA ALA A 82 15.91 2.62 -12.76
C ALA A 82 15.96 4.15 -12.65
N ASP A 83 14.79 4.81 -12.79
CA ASP A 83 14.63 6.25 -12.69
C ASP A 83 15.08 6.79 -11.32
N TRP A 84 14.62 6.18 -10.24
CA TRP A 84 15.00 6.61 -8.89
C TRP A 84 16.49 6.39 -8.62
N ARG A 85 17.07 5.28 -9.06
CA ARG A 85 18.51 5.05 -8.98
C ARG A 85 19.31 6.12 -9.70
N GLN A 86 18.84 6.53 -10.87
CA GLN A 86 19.45 7.61 -11.65
C GLN A 86 19.38 8.95 -10.90
N HIS A 87 18.20 9.34 -10.40
CA HIS A 87 18.00 10.62 -9.73
C HIS A 87 18.76 10.72 -8.39
N TRP A 88 18.91 9.63 -7.64
CA TRP A 88 19.76 9.58 -6.45
C TRP A 88 21.26 9.41 -6.78
N ASN A 89 21.61 9.27 -8.04
CA ASN A 89 22.99 8.91 -8.48
C ASN A 89 23.52 7.67 -7.75
N ARG A 90 22.68 6.67 -7.57
CA ARG A 90 22.94 5.44 -6.83
C ARG A 90 22.49 4.21 -7.66
N PRO A 91 23.28 3.79 -8.69
CA PRO A 91 22.88 2.71 -9.61
C PRO A 91 22.66 1.37 -8.90
N ASP A 92 23.31 1.17 -7.76
CA ASP A 92 23.20 -0.05 -6.95
C ASP A 92 22.27 0.08 -5.75
N MET A 93 21.49 1.16 -5.64
CA MET A 93 20.58 1.38 -4.51
C MET A 93 19.62 0.19 -4.35
N PRO A 94 19.57 -0.44 -3.16
CA PRO A 94 18.73 -1.59 -2.94
C PRO A 94 17.25 -1.21 -2.89
N PHE A 95 16.43 -2.09 -3.46
CA PHE A 95 14.98 -2.05 -3.35
C PHE A 95 14.46 -3.32 -2.66
N TYR A 96 13.56 -3.15 -1.73
CA TYR A 96 12.87 -4.23 -1.01
C TYR A 96 11.40 -4.15 -1.39
N VAL A 97 11.01 -4.99 -2.36
CA VAL A 97 9.63 -5.05 -2.87
C VAL A 97 8.83 -5.96 -1.95
N ILE A 98 7.81 -5.40 -1.30
CA ILE A 98 6.92 -6.18 -0.44
C ILE A 98 5.83 -6.81 -1.31
N GLU A 99 5.73 -8.13 -1.26
CA GLU A 99 4.66 -8.90 -1.88
C GLU A 99 3.31 -8.47 -1.31
N LEU A 100 2.27 -8.37 -2.14
CA LEU A 100 0.93 -8.09 -1.63
C LEU A 100 0.49 -9.17 -0.64
N ALA A 101 -0.07 -8.73 0.47
CA ALA A 101 -0.63 -9.61 1.49
C ALA A 101 -1.84 -10.39 0.95
N ASP A 102 -2.31 -11.40 1.67
CA ASP A 102 -3.55 -12.07 1.30
C ASP A 102 -4.75 -11.11 1.44
N PHE A 103 -5.69 -11.23 0.51
CA PHE A 103 -6.88 -10.39 0.46
C PHE A 103 -7.95 -11.03 -0.42
N LEU A 104 -9.20 -10.59 -0.29
CA LEU A 104 -10.40 -11.03 -0.99
C LEU A 104 -11.02 -12.29 -0.41
N SER A 105 -12.36 -12.31 -0.43
CA SER A 105 -13.15 -13.44 0.04
C SER A 105 -12.73 -14.77 -0.58
N PRO A 106 -12.73 -15.87 0.18
CA PRO A 106 -12.50 -17.20 -0.37
C PRO A 106 -13.42 -17.59 -1.52
N GLU A 107 -14.62 -16.99 -1.59
CA GLU A 107 -15.60 -17.20 -2.64
C GLU A 107 -15.23 -16.45 -3.93
N ASP A 108 -14.46 -15.37 -3.87
CA ASP A 108 -13.96 -14.62 -5.02
C ASP A 108 -12.75 -15.30 -5.66
N LYS A 109 -13.00 -16.45 -6.30
CA LYS A 109 -11.94 -17.23 -6.95
C LYS A 109 -11.21 -16.45 -8.03
N GLY A 110 -11.93 -15.61 -8.79
CA GLY A 110 -11.35 -14.82 -9.88
C GLY A 110 -10.42 -13.73 -9.38
N GLY A 111 -10.86 -12.96 -8.40
CA GLY A 111 -10.05 -11.92 -7.78
C GLY A 111 -8.83 -12.49 -7.07
N ARG A 112 -8.98 -13.57 -6.30
CA ARG A 112 -7.87 -14.27 -5.65
C ARG A 112 -6.84 -14.81 -6.64
N ALA A 113 -7.28 -15.37 -7.78
CA ALA A 113 -6.37 -15.80 -8.84
C ALA A 113 -5.59 -14.63 -9.43
N ALA A 114 -6.27 -13.51 -9.73
CA ALA A 114 -5.62 -12.31 -10.24
C ALA A 114 -4.60 -11.73 -9.23
N TRP A 115 -4.92 -11.78 -7.93
CA TRP A 115 -4.06 -11.35 -6.83
C TRP A 115 -2.79 -12.23 -6.72
N ALA A 116 -2.98 -13.55 -6.84
CA ALA A 116 -1.86 -14.50 -6.85
C ALA A 116 -0.94 -14.32 -8.07
N GLU A 117 -1.52 -14.07 -9.26
CA GLU A 117 -0.73 -13.74 -10.45
C GLU A 117 0.05 -12.43 -10.29
N PHE A 118 -0.55 -11.42 -9.67
CA PHE A 118 0.15 -10.17 -9.39
C PHE A 118 1.37 -10.38 -8.49
N ARG A 119 1.26 -11.20 -7.45
CA ARG A 119 2.41 -11.58 -6.59
C ARG A 119 3.54 -12.23 -7.39
N LYS A 120 3.22 -13.04 -8.41
CA LYS A 120 4.24 -13.60 -9.31
C LYS A 120 4.97 -12.50 -10.10
N VAL A 121 4.23 -11.49 -10.57
CA VAL A 121 4.83 -10.33 -11.25
C VAL A 121 5.78 -9.57 -10.33
N GLN A 122 5.40 -9.35 -9.07
CA GLN A 122 6.30 -8.74 -8.07
C GLN A 122 7.57 -9.56 -7.85
N ALA A 123 7.44 -10.88 -7.76
CA ALA A 123 8.57 -11.78 -7.65
C ALA A 123 9.48 -11.76 -8.90
N GLU A 124 8.89 -11.67 -10.08
CA GLU A 124 9.62 -11.57 -11.33
C GLU A 124 10.46 -10.28 -11.39
N VAL A 125 9.90 -9.14 -10.99
CA VAL A 125 10.66 -7.88 -10.89
C VAL A 125 11.87 -8.05 -9.97
N ALA A 126 11.69 -8.67 -8.80
CA ALA A 126 12.80 -8.90 -7.88
C ALA A 126 13.87 -9.83 -8.46
N ASN A 127 13.47 -10.86 -9.20
CA ASN A 127 14.39 -11.83 -9.79
C ASN A 127 15.15 -11.30 -11.02
N THR A 128 14.59 -10.35 -11.75
CA THR A 128 15.17 -9.83 -13.00
C THR A 128 15.94 -8.53 -12.81
N ASN A 129 15.83 -7.88 -11.67
CA ASN A 129 16.53 -6.62 -11.38
C ASN A 129 17.61 -6.82 -10.31
N LYS A 130 18.84 -6.38 -10.61
CA LYS A 130 19.95 -6.42 -9.64
C LYS A 130 19.62 -5.59 -8.39
N ASN A 131 20.00 -6.08 -7.21
CA ASN A 131 19.78 -5.42 -5.92
C ASN A 131 18.29 -5.12 -5.63
N VAL A 132 17.39 -5.96 -6.12
CA VAL A 132 15.98 -5.95 -5.75
C VAL A 132 15.66 -7.24 -5.00
N THR A 133 15.10 -7.12 -3.82
CA THR A 133 14.77 -8.25 -2.94
C THR A 133 13.26 -8.30 -2.73
N LEU A 134 12.65 -9.47 -2.96
CA LEU A 134 11.25 -9.69 -2.62
C LEU A 134 11.11 -10.00 -1.13
N ILE A 135 10.25 -9.29 -0.44
CA ILE A 135 9.84 -9.57 0.93
C ILE A 135 8.50 -10.31 0.90
N LYS A 136 8.50 -11.56 1.32
CA LYS A 136 7.29 -12.37 1.39
C LYS A 136 6.29 -11.78 2.39
N ASN A 137 5.03 -11.66 1.98
CA ASN A 137 3.97 -11.07 2.77
C ASN A 137 2.59 -11.72 2.51
N GLY A 138 2.50 -12.64 1.57
CA GLY A 138 1.25 -13.26 1.16
C GLY A 138 0.54 -14.08 2.25
N ASP A 139 1.23 -14.39 3.34
CA ASP A 139 0.73 -15.12 4.50
C ASP A 139 0.32 -14.24 5.69
N LEU A 140 0.45 -12.91 5.57
CA LEU A 140 0.19 -11.96 6.67
C LEU A 140 -1.10 -11.16 6.49
N GLY A 141 -1.90 -11.45 5.47
CA GLY A 141 -3.12 -10.72 5.16
C GLY A 141 -4.38 -11.35 5.75
N GLU A 142 -5.43 -10.55 5.77
CA GLU A 142 -6.79 -10.96 6.10
C GLU A 142 -7.68 -10.82 4.85
N TRP A 143 -8.53 -11.81 4.61
CA TRP A 143 -9.36 -11.84 3.41
C TRP A 143 -10.32 -10.63 3.27
N ASN A 144 -10.68 -10.02 4.38
CA ASN A 144 -11.63 -8.92 4.48
C ASN A 144 -10.99 -7.55 4.74
N ASP A 145 -9.68 -7.47 4.87
CA ASP A 145 -8.96 -6.21 5.04
C ASP A 145 -7.74 -6.15 4.09
N ILE A 146 -7.75 -5.14 3.22
CA ILE A 146 -6.63 -4.87 2.31
C ILE A 146 -5.38 -4.34 3.03
N HIS A 147 -5.53 -3.91 4.29
CA HIS A 147 -4.48 -3.37 5.14
C HIS A 147 -4.11 -4.36 6.25
N PRO A 148 -3.24 -5.34 5.99
CA PRO A 148 -2.93 -6.40 6.95
C PRO A 148 -2.47 -5.85 8.30
N LEU A 149 -2.94 -6.45 9.38
CA LEU A 149 -2.69 -5.99 10.75
C LEU A 149 -1.31 -6.38 11.25
N ASP A 150 -0.74 -7.52 10.81
CA ASP A 150 0.56 -8.00 11.28
C ASP A 150 1.75 -7.23 10.66
N LYS A 151 1.84 -5.97 11.01
CA LYS A 151 2.97 -5.10 10.62
C LYS A 151 4.28 -5.47 11.33
N LYS A 152 4.20 -6.12 12.49
CA LYS A 152 5.37 -6.53 13.25
C LYS A 152 6.16 -7.60 12.53
N THR A 153 5.51 -8.68 12.09
CA THR A 153 6.16 -9.75 11.35
C THR A 153 6.71 -9.25 10.02
N LEU A 154 5.95 -8.42 9.30
CA LEU A 154 6.45 -7.77 8.09
C LEU A 154 7.71 -6.94 8.35
N GLY A 155 7.70 -6.10 9.39
CA GLY A 155 8.85 -5.29 9.78
C GLY A 155 10.09 -6.12 10.11
N GLN A 156 9.92 -7.26 10.77
CA GLN A 156 11.01 -8.20 11.05
C GLN A 156 11.59 -8.80 9.77
N ARG A 157 10.75 -9.20 8.80
CA ARG A 157 11.20 -9.72 7.49
C ARG A 157 11.99 -8.67 6.70
N VAL A 158 11.50 -7.45 6.67
CA VAL A 158 12.19 -6.32 6.03
C VAL A 158 13.54 -6.06 6.70
N SER A 159 13.57 -5.95 8.02
CA SER A 159 14.79 -5.73 8.80
C SER A 159 15.84 -6.82 8.53
N GLN A 160 15.42 -8.08 8.54
CA GLN A 160 16.29 -9.22 8.26
C GLN A 160 16.89 -9.16 6.85
N ALA A 161 16.07 -8.83 5.84
CA ALA A 161 16.55 -8.70 4.45
C ALA A 161 17.54 -7.55 4.30
N VAL A 162 17.26 -6.40 4.91
CA VAL A 162 18.16 -5.24 4.91
C VAL A 162 19.50 -5.58 5.55
N PHE A 163 19.46 -6.27 6.69
CA PHE A 163 20.68 -6.67 7.41
C PHE A 163 21.53 -7.65 6.59
N GLN A 164 20.90 -8.68 6.01
CA GLN A 164 21.60 -9.68 5.19
C GLN A 164 22.27 -9.06 3.95
N GLN A 165 21.70 -8.00 3.37
CA GLN A 165 22.30 -7.34 2.21
C GLN A 165 23.48 -6.43 2.59
N ARG A 166 23.54 -5.92 3.82
CA ARG A 166 24.67 -5.08 4.30
C ARG A 166 25.91 -5.87 4.68
N VAL A 167 25.76 -7.17 4.93
CA VAL A 167 26.84 -8.05 5.38
C VAL A 167 27.54 -8.74 4.19
N LYS A 168 27.00 -8.60 2.98
CA LYS A 168 27.63 -9.04 1.72
C LYS A 168 28.49 -7.93 1.13
#